data_a6e7ba6c3f613c3c1c7fd8a80babe100
#
_entry.id   a6e7ba6c3f613c3c1c7fd8a80babe100
#
_cell.length_a   1.000
_cell.length_b   1.000
_cell.length_c   1.000
_cell.angle_alpha   90.00
_cell.angle_beta   90.00
_cell.angle_gamma   90.00
#
_symmetry.space_group_name_H-M   'P 1'
#
loop_
_entity.id
_entity.type
_entity.pdbx_description
1 polymer ?
#
loop_
_entity_poly.entity_id
_entity_poly.type
_entity_poly.pdbx_seq_one_letter_code
_entity_poly.pdbx_strand_id
1 'polypeptide(L)'
;MLFRSHKGWINHDDIIGREEGSLIEANSGTKYQALRPLLTDYVLSMPRGATIVYPKDAALIVGFGDIAPGVRVLEAGAGSGALSISLLRAIGSSGSLVSYEAREDFLSIATKNVTQYFGSTPTNWNVKLGDVRECSEENSFDRIVLDMLAPWDCVDLAARVLKPGGVFISYVATTTQLSRTAETLKEHGSFTEPESFESLIRGWHHEGLAVRPKHQMNAHTAFLLFSRKVAAENGALKRRRRPAKGAYDESVTEQR
;
A
#
# COMPACT_ATOMS: atom_id res chain seq x y z
N MET A 1 1.11 19.76 28.27
CA MET A 1 2.10 19.05 27.38
C MET A 1 2.71 20.08 26.41
N LEU A 2 3.95 19.88 25.90
CA LEU A 2 4.67 20.87 25.11
C LEU A 2 5.10 20.27 23.77
N PHE A 3 4.86 21.00 22.68
CA PHE A 3 5.57 20.79 21.41
C PHE A 3 6.92 21.52 21.50
N ARG A 4 8.00 20.84 21.12
CA ARG A 4 9.37 21.38 21.15
C ARG A 4 10.03 21.29 19.79
N SER A 5 10.72 22.36 19.38
CA SER A 5 11.56 22.43 18.19
C SER A 5 12.88 23.16 18.50
N HIS A 6 13.80 23.20 17.54
CA HIS A 6 15.01 24.01 17.64
C HIS A 6 14.73 25.54 17.71
N LYS A 7 13.49 25.94 17.42
CA LYS A 7 13.03 27.33 17.45
C LYS A 7 12.13 27.66 18.65
N GLY A 8 12.20 26.86 19.72
CA GLY A 8 11.43 27.09 20.94
C GLY A 8 10.36 26.01 21.18
N TRP A 9 9.42 26.35 22.06
CA TRP A 9 8.34 25.46 22.45
C TRP A 9 6.98 26.19 22.43
N ILE A 10 5.90 25.40 22.29
CA ILE A 10 4.51 25.85 22.31
C ILE A 10 3.75 24.92 23.26
N ASN A 11 2.89 25.46 24.13
CA ASN A 11 1.97 24.63 24.91
C ASN A 11 0.92 24.03 23.99
N HIS A 12 0.54 22.79 24.23
CA HIS A 12 -0.57 22.18 23.50
C HIS A 12 -1.89 22.94 23.71
N ASP A 13 -2.09 23.53 24.90
CA ASP A 13 -3.28 24.31 25.22
C ASP A 13 -3.37 25.61 24.39
N ASP A 14 -2.26 26.10 23.88
CA ASP A 14 -2.23 27.25 22.95
C ASP A 14 -2.68 26.90 21.54
N ILE A 15 -2.73 25.59 21.22
CA ILE A 15 -3.14 25.04 19.92
C ILE A 15 -4.54 24.43 19.99
N ILE A 16 -4.85 23.69 21.06
CA ILE A 16 -6.12 22.98 21.21
C ILE A 16 -7.30 23.97 21.20
N GLY A 17 -8.26 23.70 20.33
CA GLY A 17 -9.45 24.56 20.16
C GLY A 17 -9.24 25.77 19.22
N ARG A 18 -8.05 25.99 18.70
CA ARG A 18 -7.83 27.00 17.66
C ARG A 18 -8.38 26.54 16.32
N GLU A 19 -8.78 27.50 15.53
CA GLU A 19 -9.17 27.27 14.14
C GLU A 19 -7.97 26.79 13.32
N GLU A 20 -8.21 25.86 12.39
CA GLU A 20 -7.18 25.36 11.49
C GLU A 20 -6.60 26.50 10.62
N GLY A 21 -5.28 26.55 10.48
CA GLY A 21 -4.60 27.66 9.82
C GLY A 21 -4.24 28.81 10.75
N SER A 22 -4.57 28.76 12.05
CA SER A 22 -4.20 29.79 12.99
C SER A 22 -2.68 29.96 13.14
N LEU A 23 -2.24 31.21 13.36
CA LEU A 23 -0.86 31.51 13.74
C LEU A 23 -0.69 31.29 15.24
N ILE A 24 0.29 30.49 15.61
CA ILE A 24 0.70 30.20 16.98
C ILE A 24 2.14 30.68 17.17
N GLU A 25 2.40 31.40 18.25
CA GLU A 25 3.71 31.91 18.57
C GLU A 25 4.40 31.05 19.61
N ALA A 26 5.63 30.59 19.31
CA ALA A 26 6.48 29.91 20.28
C ALA A 26 7.04 30.87 21.30
N ASN A 27 7.56 30.37 22.43
CA ASN A 27 8.20 31.16 23.47
C ASN A 27 9.41 32.00 22.99
N SER A 28 9.97 31.65 21.83
CA SER A 28 11.06 32.39 21.18
C SER A 28 10.58 33.52 20.26
N GLY A 29 9.28 33.78 20.12
CA GLY A 29 8.71 34.72 19.16
C GLY A 29 8.57 34.12 17.72
N THR A 30 9.00 32.90 17.50
CA THR A 30 8.84 32.24 16.20
C THR A 30 7.37 31.89 15.98
N LYS A 31 6.83 32.27 14.82
CA LYS A 31 5.44 32.01 14.43
C LYS A 31 5.34 30.71 13.62
N TYR A 32 4.33 29.93 13.93
CA TYR A 32 3.97 28.68 13.26
C TYR A 32 2.52 28.74 12.80
N GLN A 33 2.23 28.11 11.68
CA GLN A 33 0.88 27.90 11.23
C GLN A 33 0.41 26.52 11.66
N ALA A 34 -0.67 26.44 12.44
CA ALA A 34 -1.23 25.19 12.95
C ALA A 34 -2.21 24.62 11.91
N LEU A 35 -1.85 23.49 11.31
CA LEU A 35 -2.65 22.78 10.31
C LEU A 35 -2.83 21.34 10.76
N ARG A 36 -3.99 20.75 10.46
CA ARG A 36 -4.16 19.31 10.62
C ARG A 36 -3.32 18.57 9.57
N PRO A 37 -2.66 17.48 9.96
CA PRO A 37 -1.88 16.72 9.00
C PRO A 37 -2.79 16.13 7.90
N LEU A 38 -2.39 16.27 6.66
CA LEU A 38 -2.96 15.52 5.57
C LEU A 38 -2.59 14.03 5.70
N LEU A 39 -3.26 13.14 4.96
CA LEU A 39 -2.93 11.71 4.96
C LEU A 39 -1.44 11.46 4.74
N THR A 40 -0.85 12.15 3.77
CA THR A 40 0.57 12.02 3.44
C THR A 40 1.47 12.42 4.60
N ASP A 41 1.14 13.50 5.29
CA ASP A 41 1.91 14.00 6.44
C ASP A 41 1.82 13.02 7.62
N TYR A 42 0.61 12.51 7.88
CA TYR A 42 0.38 11.54 8.94
C TYR A 42 1.16 10.25 8.69
N VAL A 43 1.00 9.65 7.51
CA VAL A 43 1.65 8.38 7.15
C VAL A 43 3.18 8.50 7.17
N LEU A 44 3.73 9.66 6.75
CA LEU A 44 5.17 9.89 6.74
C LEU A 44 5.75 10.20 8.14
N SER A 45 4.94 10.62 9.11
CA SER A 45 5.37 11.02 10.46
C SER A 45 4.95 10.07 11.58
N MET A 46 3.98 9.17 11.35
CA MET A 46 3.49 8.22 12.35
C MET A 46 4.59 7.27 12.84
N PRO A 47 4.47 6.69 14.04
CA PRO A 47 5.39 5.66 14.54
C PRO A 47 5.49 4.48 13.57
N ARG A 48 6.71 3.99 13.34
CA ARG A 48 6.98 2.90 12.39
C ARG A 48 7.75 1.79 13.05
N GLY A 49 7.34 0.55 12.77
CA GLY A 49 8.12 -0.65 13.06
C GLY A 49 8.75 -1.23 11.78
N ALA A 50 8.12 -0.98 10.62
CA ALA A 50 8.54 -1.45 9.30
C ALA A 50 8.63 -0.29 8.29
N THR A 51 9.24 -0.57 7.13
CA THR A 51 9.13 0.29 5.94
C THR A 51 7.65 0.35 5.53
N ILE A 52 7.20 1.54 5.16
CA ILE A 52 5.80 1.77 4.77
C ILE A 52 5.65 1.76 3.25
N VAL A 53 4.48 1.39 2.77
CA VAL A 53 4.04 1.74 1.42
C VAL A 53 3.94 3.27 1.33
N TYR A 54 4.73 3.88 0.45
CA TYR A 54 4.76 5.34 0.31
C TYR A 54 3.44 5.87 -0.22
N PRO A 55 3.03 7.10 0.16
CA PRO A 55 1.74 7.67 -0.25
C PRO A 55 1.52 7.68 -1.77
N LYS A 56 2.56 7.89 -2.57
CA LYS A 56 2.48 7.85 -4.03
C LYS A 56 2.08 6.46 -4.55
N ASP A 57 2.62 5.40 -3.93
CA ASP A 57 2.35 4.02 -4.31
C ASP A 57 0.99 3.56 -3.78
N ALA A 58 0.63 3.95 -2.56
CA ALA A 58 -0.71 3.71 -2.00
C ALA A 58 -1.82 4.33 -2.87
N ALA A 59 -1.61 5.54 -3.40
CA ALA A 59 -2.53 6.16 -4.33
C ALA A 59 -2.70 5.36 -5.63
N LEU A 60 -1.61 4.79 -6.15
CA LEU A 60 -1.64 3.93 -7.34
C LEU A 60 -2.27 2.56 -7.06
N ILE A 61 -2.01 1.97 -5.90
CA ILE A 61 -2.69 0.74 -5.45
C ILE A 61 -4.21 0.97 -5.44
N VAL A 62 -4.66 2.08 -4.85
CA VAL A 62 -6.09 2.42 -4.82
C VAL A 62 -6.64 2.64 -6.22
N GLY A 63 -5.97 3.45 -7.05
CA GLY A 63 -6.46 3.80 -8.38
C GLY A 63 -6.43 2.63 -9.37
N PHE A 64 -5.29 1.97 -9.54
CA PHE A 64 -5.15 0.86 -10.48
C PHE A 64 -5.79 -0.44 -9.97
N GLY A 65 -5.90 -0.59 -8.64
CA GLY A 65 -6.65 -1.68 -8.03
C GLY A 65 -8.15 -1.49 -8.10
N ASP A 66 -8.66 -0.33 -8.57
CA ASP A 66 -10.07 0.01 -8.55
C ASP A 66 -10.69 -0.22 -7.16
N ILE A 67 -10.00 0.28 -6.12
CA ILE A 67 -10.43 0.18 -4.73
C ILE A 67 -11.34 1.36 -4.42
N ALA A 68 -12.63 1.08 -4.29
CA ALA A 68 -13.71 2.05 -4.19
C ALA A 68 -14.66 1.71 -3.03
N PRO A 69 -15.60 2.59 -2.68
CA PRO A 69 -16.59 2.30 -1.65
C PRO A 69 -17.35 0.99 -1.90
N GLY A 70 -17.46 0.16 -0.85
CA GLY A 70 -18.12 -1.15 -0.91
C GLY A 70 -17.22 -2.33 -1.28
N VAL A 71 -15.99 -2.09 -1.73
CA VAL A 71 -15.03 -3.16 -2.07
C VAL A 71 -14.55 -3.89 -0.83
N ARG A 72 -14.41 -5.20 -0.92
CA ARG A 72 -13.84 -6.05 0.11
C ARG A 72 -12.39 -6.39 -0.22
N VAL A 73 -11.48 -5.99 0.66
CA VAL A 73 -10.02 -6.11 0.46
C VAL A 73 -9.41 -7.08 1.48
N LEU A 74 -8.52 -7.95 1.00
CA LEU A 74 -7.58 -8.71 1.82
C LEU A 74 -6.19 -8.06 1.70
N GLU A 75 -5.60 -7.70 2.83
CA GLU A 75 -4.26 -7.12 2.94
C GLU A 75 -3.33 -8.08 3.66
N ALA A 76 -2.11 -8.23 3.20
CA ALA A 76 -1.05 -8.92 3.93
C ALA A 76 0.18 -8.04 4.04
N GLY A 77 0.76 -8.02 5.26
CA GLY A 77 1.80 -7.11 5.67
C GLY A 77 1.21 -5.77 6.12
N ALA A 78 0.31 -5.77 7.15
CA ALA A 78 -0.24 -4.52 7.69
C ALA A 78 0.85 -3.56 8.20
N GLY A 79 1.97 -4.10 8.68
CA GLY A 79 3.17 -3.36 9.05
C GLY A 79 2.89 -2.25 10.06
N SER A 80 3.04 -1.00 9.64
CA SER A 80 2.72 0.18 10.46
C SER A 80 1.29 0.72 10.26
N GLY A 81 0.47 0.08 9.41
CA GLY A 81 -0.89 0.49 9.09
C GLY A 81 -1.01 1.60 8.04
N ALA A 82 0.09 1.97 7.37
CA ALA A 82 0.10 3.04 6.38
C ALA A 82 -0.82 2.74 5.18
N LEU A 83 -0.68 1.55 4.61
CA LEU A 83 -1.53 1.12 3.51
C LEU A 83 -2.96 0.86 4.00
N SER A 84 -3.13 0.21 5.17
CA SER A 84 -4.44 -0.04 5.79
C SER A 84 -5.27 1.24 5.91
N ILE A 85 -4.67 2.37 6.33
CA ILE A 85 -5.36 3.67 6.41
C ILE A 85 -5.84 4.12 5.02
N SER A 86 -4.99 4.00 4.00
CA SER A 86 -5.33 4.38 2.63
C SER A 86 -6.46 3.51 2.06
N LEU A 87 -6.40 2.20 2.31
CA LEU A 87 -7.43 1.23 1.90
C LEU A 87 -8.77 1.51 2.59
N LEU A 88 -8.77 1.70 3.93
CA LEU A 88 -9.98 2.00 4.72
C LEU A 88 -10.67 3.29 4.26
N ARG A 89 -9.89 4.31 3.93
CA ARG A 89 -10.45 5.55 3.36
C ARG A 89 -11.11 5.31 2.00
N ALA A 90 -10.48 4.51 1.15
CA ALA A 90 -10.96 4.25 -0.19
C ALA A 90 -12.24 3.40 -0.22
N ILE A 91 -12.29 2.33 0.60
CA ILE A 91 -13.46 1.43 0.65
C ILE A 91 -14.67 2.04 1.36
N GLY A 92 -14.46 3.10 2.16
CA GLY A 92 -15.51 3.75 2.93
C GLY A 92 -16.16 2.82 3.95
N SER A 93 -17.28 3.26 4.53
CA SER A 93 -18.01 2.48 5.56
C SER A 93 -18.75 1.27 5.01
N SER A 94 -19.02 1.22 3.71
CA SER A 94 -19.72 0.11 3.04
C SER A 94 -18.81 -1.03 2.60
N GLY A 95 -17.49 -0.78 2.51
CA GLY A 95 -16.49 -1.81 2.23
C GLY A 95 -15.95 -2.46 3.51
N SER A 96 -15.11 -3.49 3.35
CA SER A 96 -14.44 -4.15 4.48
C SER A 96 -12.99 -4.46 4.16
N LEU A 97 -12.13 -4.34 5.17
CA LEU A 97 -10.70 -4.66 5.10
C LEU A 97 -10.39 -5.77 6.10
N VAL A 98 -9.79 -6.85 5.60
CA VAL A 98 -9.17 -7.89 6.42
C VAL A 98 -7.67 -7.80 6.22
N SER A 99 -6.93 -7.52 7.30
CA SER A 99 -5.47 -7.37 7.26
C SER A 99 -4.80 -8.46 8.08
N TYR A 100 -3.75 -9.05 7.53
CA TYR A 100 -2.88 -9.99 8.24
C TYR A 100 -1.52 -9.37 8.51
N GLU A 101 -1.02 -9.61 9.72
CA GLU A 101 0.34 -9.26 10.13
C GLU A 101 0.94 -10.43 10.90
N ALA A 102 2.13 -10.87 10.48
CA ALA A 102 2.80 -12.02 11.10
C ALA A 102 3.49 -11.69 12.42
N ARG A 103 3.76 -10.41 12.67
CA ARG A 103 4.51 -9.91 13.83
C ARG A 103 3.59 -9.15 14.77
N GLU A 104 3.54 -9.60 16.02
CA GLU A 104 2.69 -9.00 17.07
C GLU A 104 3.07 -7.54 17.37
N ASP A 105 4.36 -7.22 17.38
CA ASP A 105 4.83 -5.85 17.59
C ASP A 105 4.36 -4.90 16.48
N PHE A 106 4.37 -5.34 15.22
CA PHE A 106 3.87 -4.55 14.10
C PHE A 106 2.35 -4.44 14.09
N LEU A 107 1.64 -5.53 14.42
CA LEU A 107 0.19 -5.52 14.59
C LEU A 107 -0.24 -4.46 15.62
N SER A 108 0.46 -4.41 16.75
CA SER A 108 0.21 -3.42 17.80
C SER A 108 0.41 -1.99 17.31
N ILE A 109 1.48 -1.73 16.53
CA ILE A 109 1.77 -0.43 15.93
C ILE A 109 0.70 -0.06 14.91
N ALA A 110 0.34 -0.98 14.01
CA ALA A 110 -0.70 -0.76 13.00
C ALA A 110 -2.04 -0.40 13.65
N THR A 111 -2.47 -1.18 14.64
CA THR A 111 -3.72 -0.94 15.37
C THR A 111 -3.75 0.43 16.02
N LYS A 112 -2.65 0.82 16.68
CA LYS A 112 -2.53 2.14 17.31
C LYS A 112 -2.60 3.26 16.29
N ASN A 113 -1.85 3.16 15.20
CA ASN A 113 -1.80 4.20 14.17
C ASN A 113 -3.14 4.37 13.45
N VAL A 114 -3.79 3.26 13.07
CA VAL A 114 -5.11 3.29 12.42
C VAL A 114 -6.15 3.88 13.37
N THR A 115 -6.19 3.43 14.62
CA THR A 115 -7.11 3.96 15.64
C THR A 115 -6.90 5.45 15.88
N GLN A 116 -5.65 5.88 15.97
CA GLN A 116 -5.32 7.31 16.15
C GLN A 116 -5.73 8.16 14.94
N TYR A 117 -5.55 7.65 13.73
CA TYR A 117 -5.91 8.37 12.50
C TYR A 117 -7.43 8.59 12.38
N PHE A 118 -8.23 7.56 12.66
CA PHE A 118 -9.69 7.61 12.54
C PHE A 118 -10.38 8.10 13.82
N GLY A 119 -9.66 8.29 14.93
CA GLY A 119 -10.22 8.64 16.24
C GLY A 119 -10.77 7.43 17.01
N SER A 120 -11.04 6.33 16.34
CA SER A 120 -11.45 5.03 16.89
C SER A 120 -11.07 3.92 15.91
N THR A 121 -11.03 2.69 16.36
CA THR A 121 -10.80 1.55 15.46
C THR A 121 -12.00 1.41 14.51
N PRO A 122 -11.79 1.45 13.18
CA PRO A 122 -12.88 1.30 12.22
C PRO A 122 -13.59 -0.05 12.36
N THR A 123 -14.91 -0.06 12.41
CA THR A 123 -15.71 -1.29 12.61
C THR A 123 -15.66 -2.25 11.42
N ASN A 124 -15.29 -1.75 10.25
CA ASN A 124 -15.13 -2.51 9.01
C ASN A 124 -13.68 -2.96 8.75
N TRP A 125 -12.80 -2.82 9.75
CA TRP A 125 -11.44 -3.32 9.72
C TRP A 125 -11.27 -4.51 10.67
N ASN A 126 -10.84 -5.64 10.11
CA ASN A 126 -10.53 -6.85 10.88
C ASN A 126 -9.05 -7.18 10.70
N VAL A 127 -8.23 -6.83 11.68
CA VAL A 127 -6.80 -7.10 11.66
C VAL A 127 -6.48 -8.36 12.47
N LYS A 128 -5.67 -9.26 11.91
CA LYS A 128 -5.36 -10.59 12.46
C LYS A 128 -3.85 -10.78 12.58
N LEU A 129 -3.41 -11.29 13.72
CA LEU A 129 -2.07 -11.83 13.87
C LEU A 129 -2.02 -13.21 13.19
N GLY A 130 -1.06 -13.42 12.30
CA GLY A 130 -0.87 -14.69 11.63
C GLY A 130 -0.46 -14.55 10.16
N ASP A 131 -0.34 -15.69 9.51
CA ASP A 131 -0.01 -15.79 8.10
C ASP A 131 -1.29 -15.64 7.25
N VAL A 132 -1.25 -14.80 6.24
CA VAL A 132 -2.39 -14.62 5.32
C VAL A 132 -2.79 -15.91 4.62
N ARG A 133 -1.86 -16.86 4.45
CA ARG A 133 -2.14 -18.18 3.85
C ARG A 133 -3.13 -19.02 4.64
N GLU A 134 -3.34 -18.70 5.93
CA GLU A 134 -4.35 -19.30 6.80
C GLU A 134 -5.78 -18.77 6.54
N CYS A 135 -5.94 -17.77 5.68
CA CYS A 135 -7.25 -17.27 5.32
C CYS A 135 -8.06 -18.38 4.62
N SER A 136 -9.12 -18.83 5.27
CA SER A 136 -9.98 -19.94 4.81
C SER A 136 -11.14 -19.51 3.92
N GLU A 137 -11.33 -18.22 3.71
CA GLU A 137 -12.44 -17.71 2.90
C GLU A 137 -12.23 -18.01 1.41
N GLU A 138 -13.31 -18.29 0.69
CA GLU A 138 -13.28 -18.59 -0.74
C GLU A 138 -14.16 -17.62 -1.52
N ASN A 139 -13.68 -17.16 -2.68
CA ASN A 139 -14.41 -16.25 -3.59
C ASN A 139 -15.10 -15.07 -2.86
N SER A 140 -14.43 -14.56 -1.84
CA SER A 140 -15.00 -13.55 -0.92
C SER A 140 -14.46 -12.16 -1.13
N PHE A 141 -13.24 -12.03 -1.64
CA PHE A 141 -12.56 -10.75 -1.78
C PHE A 141 -12.60 -10.23 -3.20
N ASP A 142 -12.78 -8.92 -3.33
CA ASP A 142 -12.69 -8.23 -4.61
C ASP A 142 -11.24 -7.90 -4.95
N ARG A 143 -10.41 -7.66 -3.94
CA ARG A 143 -8.99 -7.29 -4.06
C ARG A 143 -8.15 -8.03 -3.03
N ILE A 144 -6.92 -8.39 -3.43
CA ILE A 144 -5.86 -8.78 -2.51
C ILE A 144 -4.66 -7.87 -2.73
N VAL A 145 -4.09 -7.33 -1.64
CA VAL A 145 -2.90 -6.46 -1.67
C VAL A 145 -1.84 -7.06 -0.78
N LEU A 146 -0.68 -7.37 -1.36
CA LEU A 146 0.42 -8.07 -0.71
C LEU A 146 1.65 -7.16 -0.64
N ASP A 147 1.95 -6.64 0.56
CA ASP A 147 3.19 -5.97 0.92
C ASP A 147 4.03 -6.91 1.79
N MET A 148 4.69 -7.85 1.13
CA MET A 148 5.42 -8.92 1.81
C MET A 148 6.61 -9.41 0.99
N LEU A 149 7.53 -10.12 1.66
CA LEU A 149 8.77 -10.58 1.04
C LEU A 149 8.55 -11.54 -0.13
N ALA A 150 7.57 -12.42 -0.04
CA ALA A 150 7.36 -13.53 -0.97
C ALA A 150 5.89 -13.63 -1.46
N PRO A 151 5.38 -12.63 -2.23
CA PRO A 151 3.99 -12.65 -2.68
C PRO A 151 3.67 -13.79 -3.65
N TRP A 152 4.65 -14.38 -4.32
CA TRP A 152 4.47 -15.59 -5.16
C TRP A 152 3.98 -16.80 -4.36
N ASP A 153 4.32 -16.92 -3.07
CA ASP A 153 3.84 -18.02 -2.20
C ASP A 153 2.35 -17.87 -1.84
N CYS A 154 1.72 -16.75 -2.21
CA CYS A 154 0.31 -16.46 -1.98
C CYS A 154 -0.55 -16.55 -3.25
N VAL A 155 -0.02 -17.02 -4.38
CA VAL A 155 -0.77 -17.09 -5.66
C VAL A 155 -1.92 -18.09 -5.56
N ASP A 156 -1.70 -19.27 -4.97
CA ASP A 156 -2.76 -20.28 -4.74
C ASP A 156 -3.84 -19.74 -3.78
N LEU A 157 -3.42 -19.04 -2.70
CA LEU A 157 -4.35 -18.36 -1.81
C LEU A 157 -5.19 -17.35 -2.59
N ALA A 158 -4.54 -16.47 -3.36
CA ALA A 158 -5.23 -15.44 -4.13
C ALA A 158 -6.23 -16.05 -5.12
N ALA A 159 -5.87 -17.16 -5.79
CA ALA A 159 -6.77 -17.89 -6.68
C ALA A 159 -7.98 -18.44 -5.93
N ARG A 160 -7.84 -18.82 -4.67
CA ARG A 160 -8.93 -19.32 -3.83
C ARG A 160 -9.82 -18.21 -3.28
N VAL A 161 -9.23 -17.15 -2.72
CA VAL A 161 -9.98 -16.13 -1.97
C VAL A 161 -10.62 -15.06 -2.86
N LEU A 162 -10.00 -14.72 -4.01
CA LEU A 162 -10.56 -13.73 -4.92
C LEU A 162 -11.80 -14.22 -5.64
N LYS A 163 -12.76 -13.35 -5.83
CA LYS A 163 -13.87 -13.54 -6.78
C LYS A 163 -13.34 -13.56 -8.21
N PRO A 164 -14.01 -14.23 -9.15
CA PRO A 164 -13.73 -14.03 -10.59
C PRO A 164 -13.76 -12.54 -10.95
N GLY A 165 -12.76 -12.07 -11.69
CA GLY A 165 -12.56 -10.64 -11.98
C GLY A 165 -11.87 -9.85 -10.88
N GLY A 166 -11.67 -10.42 -9.69
CA GLY A 166 -10.93 -9.80 -8.58
C GLY A 166 -9.47 -9.51 -8.93
N VAL A 167 -8.86 -8.55 -8.26
CA VAL A 167 -7.52 -8.06 -8.59
C VAL A 167 -6.50 -8.53 -7.56
N PHE A 168 -5.43 -9.15 -8.05
CA PHE A 168 -4.20 -9.42 -7.33
C PHE A 168 -3.27 -8.22 -7.48
N ILE A 169 -2.75 -7.73 -6.36
CA ILE A 169 -1.83 -6.59 -6.30
C ILE A 169 -0.65 -6.99 -5.42
N SER A 170 0.58 -6.81 -5.90
CA SER A 170 1.77 -6.93 -5.05
C SER A 170 2.63 -5.69 -5.11
N TYR A 171 3.24 -5.37 -3.96
CA TYR A 171 4.22 -4.31 -3.76
C TYR A 171 5.54 -4.95 -3.38
N VAL A 172 6.55 -4.85 -4.25
CA VAL A 172 7.83 -5.55 -4.10
C VAL A 172 9.01 -4.64 -4.40
N ALA A 173 10.07 -4.75 -3.61
CA ALA A 173 11.20 -3.83 -3.67
C ALA A 173 12.22 -4.17 -4.78
N THR A 174 12.26 -5.42 -5.27
CA THR A 174 13.31 -5.87 -6.19
C THR A 174 12.78 -6.46 -7.49
N THR A 175 13.54 -6.33 -8.56
CA THR A 175 13.22 -6.93 -9.87
C THR A 175 13.14 -8.45 -9.81
N THR A 176 13.91 -9.11 -8.94
CA THR A 176 13.84 -10.55 -8.73
C THR A 176 12.50 -10.96 -8.14
N GLN A 177 12.02 -10.25 -7.12
CA GLN A 177 10.69 -10.48 -6.54
C GLN A 177 9.59 -10.24 -7.59
N LEU A 178 9.69 -9.15 -8.35
CA LEU A 178 8.75 -8.81 -9.41
C LEU A 178 8.67 -9.91 -10.46
N SER A 179 9.83 -10.34 -10.99
CA SER A 179 9.91 -11.39 -12.01
C SER A 179 9.32 -12.70 -11.50
N ARG A 180 9.71 -13.14 -10.29
CA ARG A 180 9.21 -14.38 -9.71
C ARG A 180 7.70 -14.36 -9.51
N THR A 181 7.16 -13.27 -9.00
CA THR A 181 5.71 -13.12 -8.81
C THR A 181 4.96 -13.18 -10.14
N ALA A 182 5.48 -12.48 -11.15
CA ALA A 182 4.88 -12.45 -12.48
C ALA A 182 4.88 -13.84 -13.13
N GLU A 183 6.00 -14.57 -13.07
CA GLU A 183 6.08 -15.93 -13.65
C GLU A 183 5.17 -16.90 -12.91
N THR A 184 5.12 -16.88 -11.56
CA THR A 184 4.23 -17.73 -10.78
C THR A 184 2.75 -17.52 -11.14
N LEU A 185 2.32 -16.25 -11.33
CA LEU A 185 0.95 -15.94 -11.76
C LEU A 185 0.65 -16.51 -13.17
N LYS A 186 1.61 -16.41 -14.10
CA LYS A 186 1.47 -16.96 -15.46
C LYS A 186 1.40 -18.49 -15.45
N GLU A 187 2.27 -19.15 -14.68
CA GLU A 187 2.33 -20.60 -14.54
C GLU A 187 1.05 -21.15 -13.92
N HIS A 188 0.50 -20.45 -12.91
CA HIS A 188 -0.75 -20.86 -12.25
C HIS A 188 -1.94 -20.90 -13.23
N GLY A 189 -2.00 -20.00 -14.20
CA GLY A 189 -3.01 -20.02 -15.26
C GLY A 189 -4.41 -19.54 -14.87
N SER A 190 -4.64 -19.13 -13.61
CA SER A 190 -5.92 -18.57 -13.16
C SER A 190 -5.94 -17.03 -13.15
N PHE A 191 -4.91 -16.41 -13.68
CA PHE A 191 -4.75 -14.96 -13.68
C PHE A 191 -4.45 -14.45 -15.09
N THR A 192 -4.89 -13.23 -15.37
CA THR A 192 -4.51 -12.54 -16.61
C THR A 192 -3.01 -12.30 -16.65
N GLU A 193 -2.45 -11.97 -17.83
CA GLU A 193 -1.06 -11.55 -17.96
C GLU A 193 -0.78 -10.41 -16.97
N PRO A 194 0.23 -10.53 -16.08
CA PRO A 194 0.54 -9.50 -15.11
C PRO A 194 1.04 -8.21 -15.79
N GLU A 195 0.59 -7.08 -15.28
CA GLU A 195 1.08 -5.75 -15.63
C GLU A 195 1.84 -5.16 -14.46
N SER A 196 3.00 -4.57 -14.71
CA SER A 196 3.83 -4.01 -13.64
C SER A 196 4.46 -2.69 -14.04
N PHE A 197 4.64 -1.83 -13.03
CA PHE A 197 5.28 -0.53 -13.17
C PHE A 197 5.83 -0.03 -11.83
N GLU A 198 6.64 1.01 -11.88
CA GLU A 198 7.01 1.83 -10.72
C GLU A 198 6.61 3.28 -10.98
N SER A 199 6.55 4.09 -9.92
CA SER A 199 6.24 5.51 -10.03
C SER A 199 7.34 6.38 -9.46
N LEU A 200 7.59 7.52 -10.11
CA LEU A 200 8.55 8.51 -9.70
C LEU A 200 7.86 9.85 -9.52
N ILE A 201 8.01 10.47 -8.33
CA ILE A 201 7.51 11.81 -8.07
C ILE A 201 8.69 12.74 -7.84
N ARG A 202 8.81 13.76 -8.69
CA ARG A 202 9.81 14.80 -8.56
C ARG A 202 9.18 16.10 -8.09
N GLY A 203 9.55 16.54 -6.89
CA GLY A 203 9.14 17.84 -6.38
C GLY A 203 9.85 19.00 -7.08
N TRP A 204 9.22 20.17 -7.07
CA TRP A 204 9.78 21.41 -7.61
C TRP A 204 9.92 22.43 -6.51
N HIS A 205 10.92 23.30 -6.64
CA HIS A 205 11.14 24.50 -5.83
C HIS A 205 10.58 25.69 -6.58
N HIS A 206 9.88 26.56 -5.86
CA HIS A 206 9.28 27.76 -6.41
C HIS A 206 9.71 28.94 -5.54
N GLU A 207 10.46 29.88 -6.10
CA GLU A 207 10.83 31.13 -5.46
C GLU A 207 10.99 32.24 -6.52
N GLY A 208 10.03 33.14 -6.62
CA GLY A 208 9.96 34.13 -7.69
C GLY A 208 10.07 33.49 -9.06
N LEU A 209 11.06 33.90 -9.87
CA LEU A 209 11.36 33.32 -11.18
C LEU A 209 12.23 32.06 -11.11
N ALA A 210 12.75 31.70 -9.93
CA ALA A 210 13.58 30.51 -9.75
C ALA A 210 12.71 29.25 -9.55
N VAL A 211 12.13 28.76 -10.63
CA VAL A 211 11.34 27.52 -10.65
C VAL A 211 12.21 26.38 -11.21
N ARG A 212 12.50 25.40 -10.35
CA ARG A 212 13.40 24.29 -10.71
C ARG A 212 13.08 23.01 -9.96
N PRO A 213 13.43 21.80 -10.50
CA PRO A 213 13.29 20.55 -9.77
C PRO A 213 14.10 20.58 -8.46
N LYS A 214 13.55 19.96 -7.41
CA LYS A 214 14.33 19.67 -6.20
C LYS A 214 15.47 18.70 -6.52
N HIS A 215 16.61 18.86 -5.85
CA HIS A 215 17.76 17.97 -6.01
C HIS A 215 17.49 16.58 -5.43
N GLN A 216 16.74 16.52 -4.31
CA GLN A 216 16.38 15.26 -3.65
C GLN A 216 15.04 14.74 -4.15
N MET A 217 14.98 13.46 -4.46
CA MET A 217 13.76 12.71 -4.73
C MET A 217 13.94 11.25 -4.31
N ASN A 218 12.86 10.61 -3.89
CA ASN A 218 12.83 9.16 -3.75
C ASN A 218 12.60 8.56 -5.14
N ALA A 219 13.67 8.10 -5.77
CA ALA A 219 13.60 7.59 -7.13
C ALA A 219 12.87 6.24 -7.18
N HIS A 220 13.37 5.25 -6.42
CA HIS A 220 12.76 3.93 -6.33
C HIS A 220 12.23 3.68 -4.91
N THR A 221 11.03 3.15 -4.82
CA THR A 221 10.42 2.67 -3.56
C THR A 221 10.06 1.19 -3.67
N ALA A 222 9.31 0.83 -4.69
CA ALA A 222 8.96 -0.53 -5.06
C ALA A 222 8.34 -0.59 -6.46
N PHE A 223 8.20 -1.81 -6.96
CA PHE A 223 7.39 -2.14 -8.12
C PHE A 223 6.00 -2.55 -7.68
N LEU A 224 5.01 -2.12 -8.44
CA LEU A 224 3.62 -2.57 -8.35
C LEU A 224 3.34 -3.58 -9.45
N LEU A 225 2.68 -4.68 -9.12
CA LEU A 225 2.23 -5.69 -10.07
C LEU A 225 0.75 -5.93 -9.87
N PHE A 226 0.02 -5.97 -10.98
CA PHE A 226 -1.43 -6.19 -11.03
C PHE A 226 -1.76 -7.36 -11.94
N SER A 227 -2.72 -8.18 -11.53
CA SER A 227 -3.30 -9.21 -12.37
C SER A 227 -4.73 -9.49 -11.92
N ARG A 228 -5.59 -10.01 -12.80
CA ARG A 228 -6.99 -10.29 -12.50
C ARG A 228 -7.25 -11.78 -12.51
N LYS A 229 -8.00 -12.26 -11.49
CA LYS A 229 -8.48 -13.64 -11.48
C LYS A 229 -9.47 -13.86 -12.62
N VAL A 230 -9.29 -14.94 -13.37
CA VAL A 230 -10.24 -15.38 -14.39
C VAL A 230 -11.19 -16.44 -13.83
N ALA A 231 -12.32 -16.69 -14.49
CA ALA A 231 -13.21 -17.77 -14.12
C ALA A 231 -12.52 -19.13 -14.35
N ALA A 232 -12.70 -20.06 -13.42
CA ALA A 232 -12.01 -21.36 -13.42
C ALA A 232 -12.25 -22.20 -14.68
N GLU A 233 -13.42 -22.06 -15.29
CA GLU A 233 -13.84 -22.86 -16.45
C GLU A 233 -13.04 -22.60 -17.73
N ASN A 234 -12.44 -21.41 -17.87
CA ASN A 234 -11.85 -20.98 -19.13
C ASN A 234 -10.32 -20.89 -19.12
N GLY A 235 -9.68 -20.86 -17.93
CA GLY A 235 -8.26 -20.56 -17.81
C GLY A 235 -7.88 -19.16 -18.37
N ALA A 236 -6.68 -18.70 -18.13
CA ALA A 236 -6.21 -17.43 -18.65
C ALA A 236 -5.73 -17.56 -20.11
N LEU A 237 -6.09 -16.60 -20.94
CA LEU A 237 -5.55 -16.49 -22.30
C LEU A 237 -4.05 -16.22 -22.22
N LYS A 238 -3.24 -17.13 -22.74
CA LYS A 238 -1.80 -16.93 -22.83
C LYS A 238 -1.49 -15.93 -23.95
N ARG A 239 -0.82 -14.84 -23.60
CA ARG A 239 -0.37 -13.85 -24.59
C ARG A 239 0.75 -14.46 -25.45
N ARG A 240 0.51 -14.67 -26.74
CA ARG A 240 1.54 -15.13 -27.68
C ARG A 240 2.53 -14.01 -27.97
N ARG A 241 3.46 -13.75 -27.06
CA ARG A 241 4.66 -12.93 -27.36
C ARG A 241 5.82 -13.89 -27.64
N ARG A 242 6.53 -13.64 -28.74
CA ARG A 242 7.78 -14.36 -29.00
C ARG A 242 8.79 -13.91 -27.95
N PRO A 243 9.27 -14.78 -27.06
CA PRO A 243 10.25 -14.40 -26.06
C PRO A 243 11.53 -13.90 -26.74
N ALA A 244 12.26 -13.02 -26.08
CA ALA A 244 13.61 -12.66 -26.53
C ALA A 244 14.48 -13.93 -26.53
N LYS A 245 15.45 -13.99 -27.46
CA LYS A 245 16.39 -15.11 -27.52
C LYS A 245 17.12 -15.23 -26.17
N GLY A 246 17.10 -16.42 -25.59
CA GLY A 246 17.69 -16.69 -24.27
C GLY A 246 16.83 -16.24 -23.04
N ALA A 247 15.59 -15.85 -23.25
CA ALA A 247 14.70 -15.45 -22.15
C ALA A 247 14.29 -16.62 -21.25
N TYR A 248 14.33 -17.86 -21.76
CA TYR A 248 14.10 -19.11 -21.03
C TYR A 248 15.28 -20.05 -21.24
N ASP A 249 15.59 -20.87 -20.26
CA ASP A 249 16.59 -21.92 -20.40
C ASP A 249 16.19 -22.86 -21.54
N GLU A 250 17.14 -23.27 -22.38
CA GLU A 250 16.87 -24.11 -23.58
C GLU A 250 16.20 -25.43 -23.22
N SER A 251 16.39 -25.93 -22.00
CA SER A 251 15.74 -27.16 -21.50
C SER A 251 14.22 -27.04 -21.34
N VAL A 252 13.66 -25.83 -21.27
CA VAL A 252 12.21 -25.56 -21.12
C VAL A 252 11.53 -25.37 -22.49
N THR A 253 12.30 -25.13 -23.54
CA THR A 253 11.77 -24.82 -24.88
C THR A 253 11.34 -26.07 -25.67
N GLU A 254 11.83 -27.26 -25.31
CA GLU A 254 11.50 -28.51 -26.00
C GLU A 254 10.18 -29.16 -25.58
N GLN A 255 9.50 -28.61 -24.56
CA GLN A 255 8.21 -29.15 -24.05
C GLN A 255 6.99 -28.28 -24.43
N ARG A 256 7.07 -27.44 -25.47
CA ARG A 256 5.94 -26.60 -25.92
C ARG A 256 5.52 -26.88 -27.34
#